data_807ccc8c87fc7e3db0315254214702ee
#
_entry.id   807ccc8c87fc7e3db0315254214702ee
#
_cell.length_a   1.000
_cell.length_b   1.000
_cell.length_c   1.000
_cell.angle_alpha   90.00
_cell.angle_beta   90.00
_cell.angle_gamma   90.00
#
_symmetry.space_group_name_H-M   'P 1'
#
loop_
_entity.id
_entity.type
_entity.pdbx_description
1 polymer ?
#
loop_
_entity_poly.entity_id
_entity_poly.type
_entity_poly.pdbx_seq_one_letter_code
_entity_poly.pdbx_strand_id
1 'polypeptide(L)'
;YARRLIGPQGAELHRGLDDDKDQSYFLFATTPEQLDYLRFPLGGMTKAETRAHAERLGLAIADKPDSQDICFVAGGKYADFVRALRPEAERPGNIVHSDGRVLGRHGGIINYTVGQRRGLNIGGGDALYVLRLEPDDARVIVGPREALGQTRVYVKDVNWLGDGLAPAPGMELEAKIRSLAPRAPAVIADVGDGGAVLELAAAADGVAPGHHPT
;
A
#
# COMPACT_ATOMS: atom_id res chain seq x y z
N TYR A 1 -11.99 -3.98 7.93
CA TYR A 1 -13.25 -4.57 7.49
C TYR A 1 -13.42 -4.39 5.98
N ALA A 2 -14.27 -5.18 5.35
CA ALA A 2 -14.72 -5.04 3.97
C ALA A 2 -16.19 -5.48 3.90
N ARG A 3 -16.87 -5.22 2.81
CA ARG A 3 -18.23 -5.74 2.55
C ARG A 3 -18.24 -6.48 1.22
N ARG A 4 -19.03 -7.52 1.17
CA ARG A 4 -19.44 -8.18 -0.05
C ARG A 4 -20.92 -7.91 -0.29
N LEU A 5 -21.23 -7.32 -1.41
CA LEU A 5 -22.61 -7.11 -1.84
C LEU A 5 -22.89 -7.97 -3.06
N ILE A 6 -24.15 -8.19 -3.37
CA ILE A 6 -24.57 -8.85 -4.62
C ILE A 6 -25.11 -7.76 -5.52
N GLY A 7 -24.37 -7.48 -6.56
CA GLY A 7 -24.77 -6.59 -7.63
C GLY A 7 -25.41 -7.34 -8.80
N PRO A 8 -25.77 -6.63 -9.88
CA PRO A 8 -26.40 -7.21 -11.06
C PRO A 8 -25.58 -8.31 -11.76
N GLN A 9 -24.26 -8.27 -11.61
CA GLN A 9 -23.33 -9.18 -12.30
C GLN A 9 -22.65 -10.17 -11.35
N GLY A 10 -23.03 -10.22 -10.07
CA GLY A 10 -22.48 -11.13 -9.09
C GLY A 10 -21.97 -10.44 -7.82
N ALA A 11 -20.97 -11.05 -7.19
CA ALA A 11 -20.41 -10.53 -5.95
C ALA A 11 -19.49 -9.32 -6.20
N GLU A 12 -19.73 -8.27 -5.45
CA GLU A 12 -18.96 -7.02 -5.49
C GLU A 12 -18.18 -6.82 -4.19
N LEU A 13 -16.93 -6.40 -4.31
CA LEU A 13 -16.11 -6.01 -3.16
C LEU A 13 -16.32 -4.53 -2.86
N HIS A 14 -16.85 -4.25 -1.67
CA HIS A 14 -17.06 -2.90 -1.18
C HIS A 14 -16.22 -2.61 0.06
N ARG A 15 -15.95 -1.33 0.28
CA ARG A 15 -15.29 -0.87 1.51
C ARG A 15 -16.14 -1.20 2.74
N GLY A 16 -15.47 -1.35 3.88
CA GLY A 16 -16.13 -1.40 5.17
C GLY A 16 -17.00 -0.16 5.41
N LEU A 17 -18.04 -0.28 6.24
CA LEU A 17 -18.85 0.87 6.66
C LEU A 17 -18.04 1.86 7.49
N ASP A 18 -17.14 1.36 8.32
CA ASP A 18 -16.21 2.13 9.15
C ASP A 18 -14.94 2.41 8.33
N ASP A 19 -14.81 3.63 7.84
CA ASP A 19 -13.68 4.05 6.99
C ASP A 19 -12.32 3.92 7.70
N ASP A 20 -12.27 4.13 9.03
CA ASP A 20 -11.04 3.98 9.83
C ASP A 20 -10.62 2.52 9.99
N LYS A 21 -11.53 1.59 9.77
CA LYS A 21 -11.32 0.14 9.87
C LYS A 21 -11.44 -0.56 8.51
N ASP A 22 -11.53 0.19 7.43
CA ASP A 22 -11.57 -0.37 6.09
C ASP A 22 -10.27 -1.08 5.74
N GLN A 23 -10.35 -2.34 5.34
CA GLN A 23 -9.24 -3.20 4.92
C GLN A 23 -9.42 -3.75 3.50
N SER A 24 -10.37 -3.22 2.76
CA SER A 24 -10.60 -3.62 1.36
C SER A 24 -9.37 -3.43 0.48
N TYR A 25 -8.48 -2.47 0.83
CA TYR A 25 -7.20 -2.27 0.16
C TYR A 25 -6.35 -3.54 0.06
N PHE A 26 -6.37 -4.40 1.08
CA PHE A 26 -5.58 -5.64 1.11
C PHE A 26 -6.21 -6.80 0.34
N LEU A 27 -7.42 -6.60 -0.18
CA LEU A 27 -8.17 -7.62 -0.93
C LEU A 27 -8.07 -7.41 -2.45
N PHE A 28 -7.18 -6.56 -2.91
CA PHE A 28 -7.01 -6.19 -4.33
C PHE A 28 -6.75 -7.40 -5.26
N ALA A 29 -6.17 -8.48 -4.75
CA ALA A 29 -5.87 -9.69 -5.49
C ALA A 29 -6.98 -10.76 -5.40
N THR A 30 -8.12 -10.46 -4.75
CA THR A 30 -9.24 -11.41 -4.61
C THR A 30 -9.92 -11.60 -5.96
N THR A 31 -9.96 -12.85 -6.47
CA THR A 31 -10.64 -13.13 -7.74
C THR A 31 -12.17 -13.10 -7.58
N PRO A 32 -12.95 -12.98 -8.68
CA PRO A 32 -14.41 -13.06 -8.63
C PRO A 32 -14.93 -14.33 -7.97
N GLU A 33 -14.33 -15.50 -8.26
CA GLU A 33 -14.71 -16.79 -7.68
C GLU A 33 -14.44 -16.83 -6.16
N GLN A 34 -13.29 -16.29 -5.72
CA GLN A 34 -12.97 -16.16 -4.30
C GLN A 34 -13.95 -15.21 -3.62
N LEU A 35 -14.27 -14.08 -4.25
CA LEU A 35 -15.18 -13.10 -3.72
C LEU A 35 -16.61 -13.67 -3.57
N ASP A 36 -17.03 -14.52 -4.50
CA ASP A 36 -18.32 -15.17 -4.41
C ASP A 36 -18.44 -16.11 -3.19
N TYR A 37 -17.33 -16.72 -2.81
CA TYR A 37 -17.26 -17.58 -1.62
C TYR A 37 -17.09 -16.81 -0.30
N LEU A 38 -16.34 -15.70 -0.29
CA LEU A 38 -16.00 -14.94 0.91
C LEU A 38 -17.23 -14.34 1.60
N ARG A 39 -17.15 -14.20 2.93
CA ARG A 39 -18.16 -13.53 3.76
C ARG A 39 -17.45 -12.58 4.73
N PHE A 40 -17.98 -11.38 4.85
CA PHE A 40 -17.45 -10.32 5.73
C PHE A 40 -18.54 -9.88 6.72
N PRO A 41 -18.86 -10.68 7.75
CA PRO A 41 -19.99 -10.42 8.64
C PRO A 41 -19.90 -9.11 9.42
N LEU A 42 -18.71 -8.58 9.63
CA LEU A 42 -18.46 -7.32 10.35
C LEU A 42 -18.36 -6.09 9.46
N GLY A 43 -18.39 -6.28 8.16
CA GLY A 43 -18.13 -5.18 7.20
C GLY A 43 -19.20 -4.08 7.19
N GLY A 44 -20.42 -4.40 7.58
CA GLY A 44 -21.54 -3.46 7.71
C GLY A 44 -21.70 -2.84 9.10
N MET A 45 -20.68 -2.95 9.97
CA MET A 45 -20.69 -2.44 11.33
C MET A 45 -19.51 -1.52 11.59
N THR A 46 -19.69 -0.57 12.49
CA THR A 46 -18.61 0.20 13.09
C THR A 46 -17.82 -0.65 14.09
N LYS A 47 -16.62 -0.21 14.45
CA LYS A 47 -15.82 -0.87 15.50
C LYS A 47 -16.56 -0.90 16.85
N ALA A 48 -17.28 0.17 17.17
CA ALA A 48 -18.07 0.25 18.41
C ALA A 48 -19.18 -0.79 18.44
N GLU A 49 -19.93 -0.94 17.37
CA GLU A 49 -20.99 -1.97 17.25
C GLU A 49 -20.40 -3.39 17.34
N THR A 50 -19.26 -3.62 16.67
CA THR A 50 -18.55 -4.91 16.75
C THR A 50 -18.16 -5.25 18.19
N ARG A 51 -17.65 -4.28 18.97
CA ARG A 51 -17.31 -4.46 20.39
C ARG A 51 -18.54 -4.74 21.23
N ALA A 52 -19.63 -3.99 21.05
CA ALA A 52 -20.88 -4.22 21.74
C ALA A 52 -21.44 -5.65 21.49
N HIS A 53 -21.29 -6.16 20.25
CA HIS A 53 -21.63 -7.55 19.96
C HIS A 53 -20.72 -8.54 20.69
N ALA A 54 -19.41 -8.28 20.76
CA ALA A 54 -18.47 -9.14 21.48
C ALA A 54 -18.76 -9.18 22.98
N GLU A 55 -19.05 -8.02 23.60
CA GLU A 55 -19.48 -7.92 25.01
C GLU A 55 -20.77 -8.70 25.26
N ARG A 56 -21.80 -8.49 24.44
CA ARG A 56 -23.08 -9.20 24.53
C ARG A 56 -22.92 -10.71 24.43
N LEU A 57 -21.96 -11.19 23.67
CA LEU A 57 -21.64 -12.61 23.49
C LEU A 57 -20.65 -13.14 24.54
N GLY A 58 -20.21 -12.31 25.50
CA GLY A 58 -19.29 -12.69 26.55
C GLY A 58 -17.89 -13.05 26.05
N LEU A 59 -17.46 -12.50 24.91
CA LEU A 59 -16.16 -12.82 24.33
C LEU A 59 -15.06 -12.05 25.07
N ALA A 60 -14.06 -12.77 25.58
CA ALA A 60 -12.92 -12.20 26.32
C ALA A 60 -12.05 -11.23 25.51
N ILE A 61 -12.22 -11.15 24.19
CA ILE A 61 -11.51 -10.27 23.29
C ILE A 61 -12.21 -8.91 23.07
N ALA A 62 -13.36 -8.67 23.69
CA ALA A 62 -14.14 -7.43 23.51
C ALA A 62 -13.28 -6.18 23.77
N ASP A 63 -12.48 -6.20 24.84
CA ASP A 63 -11.60 -5.08 25.24
C ASP A 63 -10.20 -5.13 24.63
N LYS A 64 -9.90 -6.14 23.79
CA LYS A 64 -8.57 -6.26 23.20
C LYS A 64 -8.28 -5.05 22.30
N PRO A 65 -7.11 -4.38 22.48
CA PRO A 65 -6.64 -3.36 21.56
C PRO A 65 -6.52 -3.90 20.14
N ASP A 66 -6.67 -3.00 19.15
CA ASP A 66 -6.43 -3.38 17.77
C ASP A 66 -4.98 -3.86 17.58
N SER A 67 -4.82 -4.88 16.75
CA SER A 67 -3.46 -5.34 16.38
C SER A 67 -2.74 -4.20 15.65
N GLN A 68 -1.63 -3.76 16.21
CA GLN A 68 -0.80 -2.68 15.64
C GLN A 68 0.31 -3.24 14.75
N ASP A 69 0.61 -4.55 14.88
CA ASP A 69 1.70 -5.22 14.19
C ASP A 69 1.22 -6.42 13.36
N ILE A 70 2.06 -6.81 12.43
CA ILE A 70 1.84 -7.99 11.59
C ILE A 70 1.99 -9.24 12.46
N CYS A 71 0.90 -9.97 12.68
CA CYS A 71 0.77 -11.06 13.66
C CYS A 71 1.79 -12.22 13.49
N PHE A 72 2.38 -12.39 12.31
CA PHE A 72 3.36 -13.45 12.06
C PHE A 72 4.82 -13.00 12.24
N VAL A 73 5.06 -11.74 12.60
CA VAL A 73 6.36 -11.23 13.04
C VAL A 73 6.41 -11.29 14.56
N ALA A 74 6.56 -12.49 15.13
CA ALA A 74 6.58 -12.71 16.57
C ALA A 74 7.80 -12.04 17.20
N GLY A 75 7.57 -10.94 17.95
CA GLY A 75 8.57 -10.33 18.84
C GLY A 75 9.81 -9.73 18.17
N GLY A 76 9.91 -9.76 16.85
CA GLY A 76 11.04 -9.26 16.07
C GLY A 76 10.70 -7.98 15.29
N LYS A 77 11.71 -7.22 14.95
CA LYS A 77 11.54 -6.12 14.01
C LYS A 77 11.24 -6.70 12.62
N TYR A 78 10.33 -6.11 11.87
CA TYR A 78 10.03 -6.50 10.47
C TYR A 78 11.31 -6.67 9.62
N ALA A 79 12.32 -5.85 9.88
CA ALA A 79 13.64 -5.95 9.26
C ALA A 79 14.31 -7.33 9.49
N ASP A 80 14.13 -7.96 10.66
CA ASP A 80 14.73 -9.27 10.96
C ASP A 80 14.06 -10.40 10.15
N PHE A 81 12.74 -10.27 9.93
CA PHE A 81 12.00 -11.21 9.09
C PHE A 81 12.39 -11.05 7.60
N VAL A 82 12.48 -9.84 7.10
CA VAL A 82 12.92 -9.58 5.72
C VAL A 82 14.36 -10.03 5.51
N ARG A 83 15.23 -9.83 6.51
CA ARG A 83 16.63 -10.31 6.51
C ARG A 83 16.74 -11.82 6.33
N ALA A 84 15.87 -12.57 7.01
CA ALA A 84 15.85 -14.02 6.89
C ALA A 84 15.40 -14.50 5.51
N LEU A 85 14.52 -13.77 4.85
CA LEU A 85 13.99 -14.08 3.51
C LEU A 85 14.87 -13.55 2.36
N ARG A 86 15.53 -12.41 2.57
CA ARG A 86 16.31 -11.67 1.55
C ARG A 86 17.62 -11.14 2.14
N PRO A 87 18.63 -12.00 2.40
CA PRO A 87 19.91 -11.56 2.95
C PRO A 87 20.61 -10.47 2.10
N GLU A 88 20.41 -10.51 0.79
CA GLU A 88 20.95 -9.53 -0.15
C GLU A 88 20.42 -8.11 0.07
N ALA A 89 19.26 -7.95 0.71
CA ALA A 89 18.68 -6.63 1.01
C ALA A 89 19.45 -5.86 2.11
N GLU A 90 20.36 -6.53 2.81
CA GLU A 90 21.31 -5.93 3.77
C GLU A 90 22.62 -5.45 3.14
N ARG A 91 22.76 -5.54 1.83
CA ARG A 91 23.97 -5.04 1.17
C ARG A 91 24.18 -3.56 1.48
N PRO A 92 25.33 -3.16 2.10
CA PRO A 92 25.65 -1.76 2.33
C PRO A 92 25.75 -1.01 1.00
N GLY A 93 25.33 0.25 1.00
CA GLY A 93 25.35 1.06 -0.20
C GLY A 93 25.39 2.56 0.09
N ASN A 94 25.08 3.33 -0.91
CA ASN A 94 25.17 4.78 -0.84
C ASN A 94 23.80 5.44 -0.75
N ILE A 95 23.71 6.52 0.02
CA ILE A 95 22.63 7.49 -0.04
C ILE A 95 23.05 8.55 -1.03
N VAL A 96 22.30 8.69 -2.13
CA VAL A 96 22.65 9.54 -3.26
C VAL A 96 21.53 10.58 -3.44
N HIS A 97 21.90 11.84 -3.55
CA HIS A 97 20.98 12.91 -3.90
C HIS A 97 20.52 12.78 -5.36
N SER A 98 19.34 13.29 -5.68
CA SER A 98 18.74 13.24 -7.04
C SER A 98 19.60 13.89 -8.13
N ASP A 99 20.56 14.74 -7.75
CA ASP A 99 21.55 15.33 -8.66
C ASP A 99 22.84 14.49 -8.84
N GLY A 100 22.90 13.30 -8.21
CA GLY A 100 24.01 12.37 -8.33
C GLY A 100 25.07 12.46 -7.23
N ARG A 101 25.03 13.44 -6.33
CA ARG A 101 25.99 13.56 -5.22
C ARG A 101 25.78 12.48 -4.18
N VAL A 102 26.84 11.82 -3.73
CA VAL A 102 26.81 10.89 -2.59
C VAL A 102 26.78 11.69 -1.29
N LEU A 103 25.73 11.50 -0.49
CA LEU A 103 25.54 12.20 0.78
C LEU A 103 25.92 11.37 1.99
N GLY A 104 25.97 10.05 1.86
CA GLY A 104 26.26 9.15 2.96
C GLY A 104 26.23 7.67 2.56
N ARG A 105 26.30 6.80 3.56
CA ARG A 105 26.22 5.35 3.38
C ARG A 105 25.15 4.77 4.28
N HIS A 106 24.60 3.61 3.88
CA HIS A 106 23.63 2.85 4.66
C HIS A 106 24.04 1.37 4.79
N GLY A 107 23.51 0.69 5.78
CA GLY A 107 23.77 -0.75 6.03
C GLY A 107 22.85 -1.70 5.28
N GLY A 108 21.86 -1.19 4.54
CA GLY A 108 20.92 -2.00 3.77
C GLY A 108 19.69 -1.17 3.38
N ILE A 109 19.20 -1.34 2.16
CA ILE A 109 18.04 -0.60 1.63
C ILE A 109 16.74 -0.96 2.34
N ILE A 110 16.67 -2.13 2.99
CA ILE A 110 15.49 -2.62 3.74
C ILE A 110 15.06 -1.67 4.87
N ASN A 111 15.99 -0.84 5.34
CA ASN A 111 15.75 0.12 6.42
C ASN A 111 15.11 1.43 5.93
N TYR A 112 14.82 1.53 4.64
CA TYR A 112 14.33 2.75 4.01
C TYR A 112 12.99 2.50 3.30
N THR A 113 12.16 3.52 3.30
CA THR A 113 10.85 3.51 2.62
C THR A 113 10.71 4.78 1.79
N VAL A 114 10.17 4.68 0.58
CA VAL A 114 9.89 5.85 -0.25
C VAL A 114 8.99 6.83 0.50
N GLY A 115 9.37 8.11 0.52
CA GLY A 115 8.73 9.16 1.30
C GLY A 115 9.28 9.33 2.73
N GLN A 116 10.20 8.47 3.17
CA GLN A 116 10.83 8.60 4.48
C GLN A 116 11.70 9.85 4.55
N ARG A 117 11.54 10.63 5.66
CA ARG A 117 12.35 11.82 5.97
C ARG A 117 13.34 11.56 7.09
N ARG A 118 12.91 10.83 8.14
CA ARG A 118 13.70 10.63 9.37
C ARG A 118 14.61 9.42 9.24
N GLY A 119 15.75 9.43 9.97
CA GLY A 119 16.66 8.28 10.05
C GLY A 119 17.57 8.12 8.82
N LEU A 120 17.69 9.13 7.97
CA LEU A 120 18.61 9.11 6.83
C LEU A 120 20.09 9.25 7.28
N ASN A 121 20.33 9.83 8.46
CA ASN A 121 21.66 10.05 9.05
C ASN A 121 22.65 10.75 8.08
N ILE A 122 22.12 11.60 7.21
CA ILE A 122 22.88 12.47 6.32
C ILE A 122 22.95 13.87 6.94
N GLY A 123 24.15 14.43 7.06
CA GLY A 123 24.38 15.72 7.72
C GLY A 123 23.83 16.90 6.92
N GLY A 124 23.34 17.89 7.68
CA GLY A 124 23.09 19.30 7.37
C GLY A 124 22.45 19.68 6.02
N GLY A 125 21.51 20.62 6.04
CA GLY A 125 20.88 21.20 4.86
C GLY A 125 19.36 21.08 4.86
N ASP A 126 18.76 21.23 3.69
CA ASP A 126 17.31 21.13 3.48
C ASP A 126 16.77 19.75 3.78
N ALA A 127 15.49 19.68 4.11
CA ALA A 127 14.83 18.40 4.41
C ALA A 127 14.79 17.52 3.16
N LEU A 128 15.46 16.36 3.23
CA LEU A 128 15.48 15.37 2.16
C LEU A 128 14.55 14.19 2.46
N TYR A 129 14.03 13.60 1.40
CA TYR A 129 13.09 12.47 1.43
C TYR A 129 13.60 11.35 0.53
N VAL A 130 13.36 10.10 0.91
CA VAL A 130 13.63 8.96 0.03
C VAL A 130 12.70 9.03 -1.18
N LEU A 131 13.26 9.21 -2.35
CA LEU A 131 12.50 9.29 -3.61
C LEU A 131 12.31 7.91 -4.24
N ARG A 132 13.36 7.07 -4.21
CA ARG A 132 13.30 5.69 -4.71
C ARG A 132 14.43 4.84 -4.11
N LEU A 133 14.26 3.55 -4.18
CA LEU A 133 15.24 2.53 -3.82
C LEU A 133 15.72 1.85 -5.09
N GLU A 134 17.02 1.65 -5.22
CA GLU A 134 17.66 0.96 -6.35
C GLU A 134 18.38 -0.29 -5.81
N PRO A 135 17.66 -1.45 -5.76
CA PRO A 135 18.19 -2.67 -5.11
C PRO A 135 19.45 -3.20 -5.78
N ASP A 136 19.51 -3.18 -7.10
CA ASP A 136 20.63 -3.74 -7.87
C ASP A 136 21.96 -3.03 -7.55
N ASP A 137 21.90 -1.72 -7.38
CA ASP A 137 23.06 -0.87 -7.05
C ASP A 137 23.22 -0.61 -5.55
N ALA A 138 22.32 -1.13 -4.72
CA ALA A 138 22.22 -0.83 -3.29
C ALA A 138 22.24 0.69 -3.03
N ARG A 139 21.44 1.47 -3.78
CA ARG A 139 21.36 2.92 -3.62
C ARG A 139 20.01 3.35 -3.05
N VAL A 140 20.04 4.31 -2.14
CA VAL A 140 18.88 5.06 -1.65
C VAL A 140 18.94 6.45 -2.26
N ILE A 141 18.02 6.75 -3.17
CA ILE A 141 17.97 8.06 -3.83
C ILE A 141 17.11 9.00 -2.99
N VAL A 142 17.67 10.15 -2.65
CA VAL A 142 16.99 11.15 -1.83
C VAL A 142 16.92 12.50 -2.56
N GLY A 143 15.96 13.32 -2.20
CA GLY A 143 15.78 14.65 -2.77
C GLY A 143 14.72 15.47 -2.05
N PRO A 144 14.43 16.67 -2.56
CA PRO A 144 13.42 17.54 -1.98
C PRO A 144 12.02 16.91 -2.07
N ARG A 145 11.10 17.37 -1.22
CA ARG A 145 9.75 16.81 -1.12
C ARG A 145 8.99 16.88 -2.45
N GLU A 146 9.18 17.95 -3.18
CA GLU A 146 8.52 18.22 -4.46
C GLU A 146 8.82 17.16 -5.52
N ALA A 147 9.96 16.47 -5.39
CA ALA A 147 10.35 15.37 -6.26
C ALA A 147 9.64 14.03 -5.94
N LEU A 148 8.87 13.96 -4.85
CA LEU A 148 8.05 12.78 -4.51
C LEU A 148 6.75 12.72 -5.30
N GLY A 149 6.22 13.88 -5.68
CA GLY A 149 4.90 13.98 -6.29
C GLY A 149 4.86 13.33 -7.67
N GLN A 150 4.00 12.34 -7.84
CA GLN A 150 3.73 11.71 -9.13
C GLN A 150 2.25 11.85 -9.46
N THR A 151 1.97 12.29 -10.68
CA THR A 151 0.60 12.32 -11.22
C THR A 151 0.28 11.08 -12.06
N ARG A 152 1.30 10.34 -12.49
CA ARG A 152 1.16 9.19 -13.35
C ARG A 152 1.59 7.91 -12.64
N VAL A 153 0.69 6.94 -12.56
CA VAL A 153 0.90 5.67 -11.84
C VAL A 153 0.71 4.51 -12.79
N TYR A 154 1.74 3.67 -12.90
CA TYR A 154 1.70 2.44 -13.70
C TYR A 154 1.31 1.28 -12.78
N VAL A 155 0.23 0.58 -13.13
CA VAL A 155 -0.24 -0.62 -12.42
C VAL A 155 -0.06 -1.85 -13.30
N LYS A 156 0.30 -2.96 -12.70
CA LYS A 156 0.47 -4.27 -13.36
C LYS A 156 -0.53 -5.26 -12.78
N ASP A 157 -0.76 -6.34 -13.51
CA ASP A 157 -1.56 -7.48 -13.03
C ASP A 157 -2.92 -7.00 -12.48
N VAL A 158 -3.60 -6.19 -13.28
CA VAL A 158 -4.86 -5.58 -12.89
C VAL A 158 -5.93 -6.66 -12.69
N ASN A 159 -6.39 -6.82 -11.45
CA ASN A 159 -7.53 -7.62 -11.11
C ASN A 159 -8.79 -6.74 -11.15
N TRP A 160 -9.58 -6.84 -12.21
CA TRP A 160 -10.76 -6.03 -12.38
C TRP A 160 -11.98 -6.66 -11.72
N LEU A 161 -12.52 -6.00 -10.69
CA LEU A 161 -13.72 -6.39 -9.96
C LEU A 161 -14.90 -5.43 -10.20
N GLY A 162 -14.78 -4.57 -11.19
CA GLY A 162 -15.84 -3.63 -11.58
C GLY A 162 -16.91 -4.29 -12.46
N ASP A 163 -17.84 -3.50 -12.97
CA ASP A 163 -19.10 -3.87 -13.64
C ASP A 163 -18.99 -4.77 -14.89
N GLY A 164 -18.25 -5.86 -14.80
CA GLY A 164 -18.10 -6.87 -15.85
C GLY A 164 -17.38 -6.42 -17.12
N LEU A 165 -17.09 -5.15 -17.25
CA LEU A 165 -16.30 -4.58 -18.32
C LEU A 165 -14.82 -4.58 -17.89
N ALA A 166 -13.93 -4.79 -18.85
CA ALA A 166 -12.52 -4.55 -18.64
C ALA A 166 -12.27 -3.05 -18.38
N PRO A 167 -11.19 -2.68 -17.68
CA PRO A 167 -10.81 -1.29 -17.56
C PRO A 167 -10.59 -0.68 -18.96
N ALA A 168 -10.99 0.57 -19.15
CA ALA A 168 -10.87 1.25 -20.43
C ALA A 168 -10.34 2.67 -20.26
N PRO A 169 -9.57 3.20 -21.23
CA PRO A 169 -9.15 4.59 -21.23
C PRO A 169 -10.34 5.56 -21.12
N GLY A 170 -10.17 6.60 -20.32
CA GLY A 170 -11.21 7.61 -20.05
C GLY A 170 -12.14 7.28 -18.88
N MET A 171 -12.03 6.09 -18.26
CA MET A 171 -12.81 5.77 -17.06
C MET A 171 -12.31 6.60 -15.88
N GLU A 172 -13.23 7.28 -15.21
CA GLU A 172 -12.97 8.01 -13.96
C GLU A 172 -13.09 7.05 -12.76
N LEU A 173 -12.19 7.21 -11.81
CA LEU A 173 -12.14 6.39 -10.60
C LEU A 173 -11.45 7.13 -9.44
N GLU A 174 -11.48 6.55 -8.26
CA GLU A 174 -10.67 6.99 -7.13
C GLU A 174 -9.53 5.99 -6.88
N ALA A 175 -8.30 6.45 -6.97
CA ALA A 175 -7.11 5.64 -6.71
C ALA A 175 -6.69 5.73 -5.24
N LYS A 176 -6.41 4.61 -4.60
CA LYS A 176 -5.81 4.52 -3.27
C LYS A 176 -4.39 3.95 -3.40
N ILE A 177 -3.40 4.81 -3.35
CA ILE A 177 -1.99 4.46 -3.61
C ILE A 177 -1.36 3.67 -2.45
N ARG A 178 -1.82 3.91 -1.20
CA ARG A 178 -1.38 3.23 0.01
C ARG A 178 -2.55 3.02 0.95
N SER A 179 -2.44 2.02 1.83
CA SER A 179 -3.51 1.66 2.79
C SER A 179 -3.96 2.82 3.68
N LEU A 180 -3.04 3.69 4.09
CA LEU A 180 -3.33 4.85 4.94
C LEU A 180 -3.44 6.17 4.17
N ALA A 181 -3.21 6.18 2.85
CA ALA A 181 -3.36 7.39 2.05
C ALA A 181 -4.84 7.69 1.78
N PRO A 182 -5.22 8.96 1.66
CA PRO A 182 -6.52 9.33 1.13
C PRO A 182 -6.67 8.82 -0.31
N ARG A 183 -7.90 8.68 -0.75
CA ARG A 183 -8.21 8.41 -2.16
C ARG A 183 -7.98 9.67 -2.98
N ALA A 184 -7.46 9.50 -4.19
CA ALA A 184 -7.23 10.58 -5.13
C ALA A 184 -8.09 10.33 -6.39
N PRO A 185 -8.82 11.33 -6.89
CA PRO A 185 -9.48 11.24 -8.18
C PRO A 185 -8.46 10.94 -9.27
N ALA A 186 -8.80 10.03 -10.17
CA ALA A 186 -7.93 9.59 -11.25
C ALA A 186 -8.74 9.19 -12.49
N VAL A 187 -8.05 9.14 -13.61
CA VAL A 187 -8.59 8.64 -14.88
C VAL A 187 -7.66 7.53 -15.38
N ILE A 188 -8.23 6.49 -15.95
CA ILE A 188 -7.45 5.50 -16.69
C ILE A 188 -7.00 6.16 -18.00
N ALA A 189 -5.71 6.43 -18.12
CA ALA A 189 -5.14 7.08 -19.30
C ALA A 189 -4.85 6.07 -20.42
N ASP A 190 -4.46 4.85 -20.05
CA ASP A 190 -4.13 3.79 -21.01
C ASP A 190 -4.30 2.41 -20.37
N VAL A 191 -4.52 1.39 -21.21
CA VAL A 191 -4.65 -0.02 -20.80
C VAL A 191 -3.93 -0.90 -21.82
N GLY A 192 -3.04 -1.78 -21.34
CA GLY A 192 -2.32 -2.73 -22.19
C GLY A 192 -1.52 -3.75 -21.39
N ASP A 193 -1.19 -4.87 -21.99
CA ASP A 193 -0.32 -5.94 -21.47
C ASP A 193 -0.57 -6.35 -20.00
N GLY A 194 -1.87 -6.49 -19.62
CA GLY A 194 -2.26 -6.86 -18.26
C GLY A 194 -2.10 -5.73 -17.22
N GLY A 195 -1.83 -4.52 -17.68
CA GLY A 195 -1.64 -3.34 -16.84
C GLY A 195 -2.51 -2.15 -17.25
N ALA A 196 -2.38 -1.06 -16.51
CA ALA A 196 -3.01 0.23 -16.83
C ALA A 196 -2.14 1.40 -16.38
N VAL A 197 -2.37 2.54 -16.97
CA VAL A 197 -1.77 3.82 -16.56
C VAL A 197 -2.89 4.68 -15.97
N LEU A 198 -2.72 5.08 -14.72
CA LEU A 198 -3.61 6.02 -14.06
C LEU A 198 -3.01 7.43 -14.09
N GLU A 199 -3.83 8.41 -14.40
CA GLU A 199 -3.51 9.82 -14.29
C GLU A 199 -4.30 10.41 -13.11
N LEU A 200 -3.56 10.84 -12.07
CA LEU A 200 -4.12 11.40 -10.85
C LEU A 200 -4.44 12.87 -11.06
N ALA A 201 -5.57 13.35 -10.54
CA ALA A 201 -5.95 14.77 -10.60
C ALA A 201 -4.98 15.69 -9.85
N ALA A 202 -4.25 15.16 -8.86
CA ALA A 202 -3.20 15.86 -8.13
C ALA A 202 -2.03 14.93 -7.86
N ALA A 203 -0.83 15.49 -7.71
CA ALA A 203 0.36 14.71 -7.42
C ALA A 203 0.24 13.97 -6.08
N ALA A 204 0.50 12.67 -6.09
CA ALA A 204 0.55 11.83 -4.91
C ALA A 204 1.98 11.58 -4.46
N ASP A 205 2.27 11.83 -3.19
CA ASP A 205 3.58 11.58 -2.60
C ASP A 205 3.81 10.07 -2.37
N GLY A 206 4.99 9.61 -2.71
CA GLY A 206 5.45 8.28 -2.32
C GLY A 206 4.80 7.12 -3.05
N VAL A 207 4.45 7.30 -4.30
CA VAL A 207 4.19 6.20 -5.22
C VAL A 207 5.48 5.35 -5.29
N ALA A 208 5.39 4.10 -4.87
CA ALA A 208 6.51 3.18 -4.88
C ALA A 208 6.18 2.00 -5.81
N PRO A 209 7.18 1.40 -6.48
CA PRO A 209 6.98 0.15 -7.18
C PRO A 209 6.38 -0.88 -6.24
N GLY A 210 5.29 -1.54 -6.67
CA GLY A 210 4.73 -2.66 -5.95
C GLY A 210 5.76 -3.79 -5.89
N HIS A 211 5.90 -4.45 -4.74
CA HIS A 211 6.66 -5.68 -4.68
C HIS A 211 5.82 -6.78 -5.33
N HIS A 212 6.32 -7.30 -6.45
CA HIS A 212 5.87 -8.61 -6.92
C HIS A 212 6.57 -9.67 -6.07
N PRO A 213 5.83 -10.58 -5.44
CA PRO A 213 6.41 -11.86 -5.10
C PRO A 213 6.71 -12.56 -6.43
N THR A 214 7.96 -12.74 -6.73
CA THR A 214 8.41 -13.72 -7.74
C THR A 214 8.22 -15.12 -7.18
#